data_d758100c5f08b7f67a3424844d81d820
#
_entry.id   d758100c5f08b7f67a3424844d81d820
#
_cell.length_a   1.000
_cell.length_b   1.000
_cell.length_c   1.000
_cell.angle_alpha   90.00
_cell.angle_beta   90.00
_cell.angle_gamma   90.00
#
_symmetry.space_group_name_H-M   'P 1'
#
loop_
_entity.id
_entity.type
_entity.pdbx_description
1 polymer ?
#
loop_
_entity_poly.entity_id
_entity_poly.type
_entity_poly.pdbx_seq_one_letter_code
_entity_poly.pdbx_strand_id
1 'polypeptide(L)'
;MYNLFRDLPAGPEARERIDWLLDRPGLRVERIVSTGQASPPGFWYDQAEHEWVVLLQGAAELTVDLPDGPQTVSLRPGDSLELPAHRRHRVEATCADPPTLWLALFWPADAS
;
A
#
# COMPACT_ATOMS: atom_id res chain seq x y z
N MET A 1 10.78 6.16 20.42
CA MET A 1 9.80 6.79 19.54
C MET A 1 10.13 6.46 18.09
N TYR A 2 9.15 6.13 17.30
CA TYR A 2 9.35 5.79 15.89
C TYR A 2 8.74 6.89 15.02
N ASN A 3 9.51 7.40 14.08
CA ASN A 3 9.04 8.39 13.13
C ASN A 3 8.84 7.71 11.77
N LEU A 4 7.65 7.83 11.19
CA LEU A 4 7.33 7.16 9.93
C LEU A 4 8.21 7.64 8.77
N PHE A 5 8.80 8.83 8.88
CA PHE A 5 9.65 9.37 7.82
C PHE A 5 11.14 9.08 8.03
N ARG A 6 11.50 8.27 9.04
CA ARG A 6 12.90 7.99 9.31
C ARG A 6 13.50 7.02 8.28
N ASP A 7 14.79 7.16 8.06
CA ASP A 7 15.57 6.20 7.28
C ASP A 7 14.99 5.92 5.90
N LEU A 8 14.49 6.95 5.23
CA LEU A 8 14.01 6.81 3.88
C LEU A 8 15.19 6.63 2.93
N PRO A 9 15.04 5.83 1.85
CA PRO A 9 16.13 5.61 0.92
C PRO A 9 16.55 6.90 0.23
N ALA A 10 17.86 7.04 -0.01
CA ALA A 10 18.40 8.19 -0.70
C ALA A 10 18.23 8.12 -2.21
N GLY A 11 17.89 6.96 -2.74
CA GLY A 11 17.70 6.74 -4.17
C GLY A 11 16.90 5.47 -4.42
N PRO A 12 16.64 5.14 -5.68
CA PRO A 12 15.85 3.96 -6.04
C PRO A 12 16.47 2.68 -5.48
N GLU A 13 15.60 1.77 -5.07
CA GLU A 13 16.00 0.45 -4.59
C GLU A 13 15.34 -0.61 -5.46
N ALA A 14 15.92 -1.82 -5.46
CA ALA A 14 15.41 -2.90 -6.29
C ALA A 14 14.04 -3.39 -5.84
N ARG A 15 13.73 -3.25 -4.55
CA ARG A 15 12.48 -3.75 -3.97
C ARG A 15 11.88 -2.73 -3.03
N GLU A 16 10.58 -2.84 -2.82
CA GLU A 16 9.92 -2.10 -1.76
C GLU A 16 10.46 -2.53 -0.42
N ARG A 17 10.50 -1.59 0.53
CA ARG A 17 10.75 -1.92 1.93
C ARG A 17 9.42 -2.09 2.63
N ILE A 18 9.31 -3.15 3.43
CA ILE A 18 8.13 -3.39 4.24
C ILE A 18 8.58 -3.57 5.67
N ASP A 19 8.16 -2.66 6.54
CA ASP A 19 8.48 -2.73 7.97
C ASP A 19 7.19 -3.00 8.75
N TRP A 20 7.19 -4.04 9.57
CA TRP A 20 6.06 -4.33 10.44
C TRP A 20 6.20 -3.48 11.69
N LEU A 21 5.30 -2.53 11.86
CA LEU A 21 5.33 -1.62 12.99
C LEU A 21 4.60 -2.18 14.20
N LEU A 22 3.47 -2.83 13.98
CA LEU A 22 2.70 -3.50 15.00
C LEU A 22 2.19 -4.82 14.43
N ASP A 23 2.23 -5.85 15.26
CA ASP A 23 1.66 -7.14 14.92
C ASP A 23 0.97 -7.67 16.19
N ARG A 24 -0.34 -7.58 16.22
CA ARG A 24 -1.19 -7.94 17.36
C ARG A 24 -2.29 -8.85 16.88
N PRO A 25 -2.91 -9.65 17.76
CA PRO A 25 -4.09 -10.41 17.37
C PRO A 25 -5.12 -9.47 16.75
N GLY A 26 -5.49 -9.76 15.50
CA GLY A 26 -6.48 -8.98 14.79
C GLY A 26 -6.00 -7.66 14.21
N LEU A 27 -4.70 -7.38 14.24
CA LEU A 27 -4.20 -6.11 13.68
C LEU A 27 -2.73 -6.23 13.27
N ARG A 28 -2.44 -5.84 12.05
CA ARG A 28 -1.06 -5.65 11.60
C ARG A 28 -0.93 -4.26 10.98
N VAL A 29 0.12 -3.55 11.35
CA VAL A 29 0.41 -2.22 10.81
C VAL A 29 1.78 -2.26 10.15
N GLU A 30 1.84 -1.82 8.88
CA GLU A 30 3.07 -1.82 8.09
C GLU A 30 3.39 -0.43 7.59
N ARG A 31 4.68 -0.13 7.54
CA ARG A 31 5.20 0.97 6.73
C ARG A 31 5.74 0.37 5.45
N ILE A 32 5.33 0.92 4.31
CA ILE A 32 5.80 0.46 3.00
C ILE A 32 6.48 1.63 2.32
N VAL A 33 7.67 1.41 1.79
CA VAL A 33 8.41 2.44 1.05
C VAL A 33 8.67 1.93 -0.35
N SER A 34 8.08 2.62 -1.33
CA SER A 34 8.27 2.31 -2.75
C SER A 34 9.18 3.35 -3.39
N THR A 35 10.04 2.92 -4.29
CA THR A 35 10.92 3.80 -5.04
C THR A 35 10.77 3.54 -6.53
N GLY A 36 9.52 3.66 -7.02
CA GLY A 36 9.21 3.46 -8.42
C GLY A 36 8.67 2.07 -8.74
N GLN A 37 8.53 1.19 -7.75
CA GLN A 37 8.03 -0.15 -8.01
C GLN A 37 6.56 -0.12 -8.42
N ALA A 38 6.19 -1.10 -9.23
CA ALA A 38 4.83 -1.33 -9.66
C ALA A 38 4.58 -2.84 -9.69
N SER A 39 3.32 -3.23 -9.68
CA SER A 39 2.96 -4.64 -9.78
C SER A 39 3.37 -5.18 -11.15
N PRO A 40 3.92 -6.40 -11.21
CA PRO A 40 4.26 -7.00 -12.51
C PRO A 40 3.03 -7.15 -13.40
N PRO A 41 3.21 -7.20 -14.73
CA PRO A 41 2.09 -7.40 -15.64
C PRO A 41 1.28 -8.63 -15.25
N GLY A 42 -0.04 -8.47 -15.21
CA GLY A 42 -0.96 -9.57 -14.89
C GLY A 42 -1.09 -9.92 -13.43
N PHE A 43 -0.32 -9.28 -12.55
CA PHE A 43 -0.38 -9.56 -11.13
C PHE A 43 -1.46 -8.72 -10.46
N TRP A 44 -2.29 -9.37 -9.63
CA TRP A 44 -3.29 -8.71 -8.81
C TRP A 44 -3.16 -9.19 -7.38
N TYR A 45 -3.18 -8.25 -6.44
CA TYR A 45 -3.33 -8.60 -5.04
C TYR A 45 -4.75 -9.11 -4.80
N ASP A 46 -4.86 -10.20 -4.05
CA ASP A 46 -6.13 -10.78 -3.64
C ASP A 46 -5.90 -11.33 -2.25
N GLN A 47 -6.24 -10.53 -1.25
CA GLN A 47 -5.84 -10.80 0.14
C GLN A 47 -7.02 -11.26 0.97
N ALA A 48 -6.74 -12.15 1.91
CA ALA A 48 -7.75 -12.62 2.85
C ALA A 48 -8.05 -11.62 3.96
N GLU A 49 -7.23 -10.58 4.09
CA GLU A 49 -7.42 -9.54 5.09
C GLU A 49 -8.02 -8.30 4.47
N HIS A 50 -8.75 -7.53 5.28
CA HIS A 50 -9.08 -6.15 4.91
C HIS A 50 -7.82 -5.29 5.06
N GLU A 51 -7.71 -4.26 4.23
CA GLU A 51 -6.61 -3.31 4.30
C GLU A 51 -7.15 -1.89 4.24
N TRP A 52 -6.56 -1.00 5.04
CA TRP A 52 -6.73 0.43 4.89
C TRP A 52 -5.34 1.03 4.70
N VAL A 53 -5.15 1.76 3.62
CA VAL A 53 -3.84 2.31 3.29
C VAL A 53 -3.95 3.82 3.12
N VAL A 54 -2.95 4.55 3.64
CA VAL A 54 -2.85 5.99 3.45
C VAL A 54 -1.48 6.31 2.87
N LEU A 55 -1.46 7.20 1.88
CA LEU A 55 -0.22 7.69 1.30
C LEU A 55 0.27 8.88 2.11
N LEU A 56 1.49 8.80 2.62
CA LEU A 56 2.07 9.86 3.45
C LEU A 56 3.01 10.76 2.66
N GLN A 57 3.64 10.25 1.62
CA GLN A 57 4.60 10.97 0.80
C GLN A 57 4.67 10.35 -0.59
N GLY A 58 5.00 11.15 -1.59
CA GLY A 58 5.14 10.67 -2.95
C GLY A 58 3.83 10.68 -3.70
N ALA A 59 3.65 9.72 -4.58
CA ALA A 59 2.44 9.59 -5.39
C ALA A 59 2.31 8.15 -5.86
N ALA A 60 1.09 7.70 -6.06
CA ALA A 60 0.85 6.35 -6.54
C ALA A 60 -0.43 6.29 -7.36
N GLU A 61 -0.49 5.30 -8.26
CA GLU A 61 -1.70 4.94 -8.97
C GLU A 61 -2.00 3.49 -8.72
N LEU A 62 -3.25 3.18 -8.39
CA LEU A 62 -3.72 1.83 -8.20
C LEU A 62 -4.89 1.56 -9.12
N THR A 63 -5.02 0.33 -9.57
CA THR A 63 -6.25 -0.14 -10.21
C THR A 63 -6.95 -1.07 -9.23
N VAL A 64 -8.23 -0.81 -8.98
CA VAL A 64 -9.07 -1.58 -8.07
C VAL A 64 -10.15 -2.25 -8.91
N ASP A 65 -10.34 -3.55 -8.69
CA ASP A 65 -11.32 -4.33 -9.45
C ASP A 65 -12.68 -4.21 -8.74
N LEU A 66 -13.49 -3.28 -9.20
CA LEU A 66 -14.81 -3.03 -8.64
C LEU A 66 -15.88 -3.86 -9.36
N PRO A 67 -17.07 -4.04 -8.76
CA PRO A 67 -18.13 -4.82 -9.42
C PRO A 67 -18.48 -4.34 -10.83
N ASP A 68 -18.38 -3.02 -11.06
CA ASP A 68 -18.69 -2.45 -12.39
C ASP A 68 -17.47 -2.43 -13.31
N GLY A 69 -16.36 -2.99 -12.89
CA GLY A 69 -15.13 -3.06 -13.67
C GLY A 69 -13.97 -2.35 -12.97
N PRO A 70 -12.76 -2.54 -13.51
CA PRO A 70 -11.57 -1.93 -12.92
C PRO A 70 -11.63 -0.41 -12.97
N GLN A 71 -11.16 0.21 -11.90
CA GLN A 71 -11.05 1.66 -11.82
C GLN A 71 -9.66 2.03 -11.33
N THR A 72 -9.01 2.95 -12.03
CA THR A 72 -7.71 3.47 -11.62
C THR A 72 -7.91 4.70 -10.74
N VAL A 73 -7.23 4.71 -9.60
CA VAL A 73 -7.26 5.84 -8.68
C VAL A 73 -5.85 6.36 -8.48
N SER A 74 -5.70 7.68 -8.41
CA SER A 74 -4.43 8.33 -8.13
C SER A 74 -4.44 8.82 -6.69
N LEU A 75 -3.37 8.50 -5.96
CA LEU A 75 -3.24 8.89 -4.55
C LEU A 75 -2.16 9.93 -4.40
N ARG A 76 -2.44 10.92 -3.58
CA ARG A 76 -1.52 11.97 -3.14
C ARG A 76 -1.37 11.89 -1.64
N PRO A 77 -0.35 12.56 -1.06
CA PRO A 77 -0.19 12.56 0.39
C PRO A 77 -1.46 12.98 1.11
N GLY A 78 -1.87 12.15 2.06
CA GLY A 78 -3.10 12.32 2.81
C GLY A 78 -4.29 11.53 2.29
N ASP A 79 -4.22 11.03 1.06
CA ASP A 79 -5.30 10.21 0.52
C ASP A 79 -5.25 8.81 1.12
N SER A 80 -6.42 8.25 1.41
CA SER A 80 -6.56 6.91 1.92
C SER A 80 -7.53 6.11 1.08
N LEU A 81 -7.39 4.78 1.18
CA LEU A 81 -8.22 3.87 0.42
C LEU A 81 -8.47 2.63 1.25
N GLU A 82 -9.71 2.19 1.30
CA GLU A 82 -10.06 0.94 1.95
C GLU A 82 -10.16 -0.16 0.88
N LEU A 83 -9.49 -1.27 1.13
CA LEU A 83 -9.45 -2.43 0.24
C LEU A 83 -10.00 -3.62 1.02
N PRO A 84 -11.31 -3.90 0.92
CA PRO A 84 -11.89 -5.05 1.59
C PRO A 84 -11.22 -6.35 1.15
N ALA A 85 -11.29 -7.36 2.00
CA ALA A 85 -10.73 -8.68 1.67
C ALA A 85 -11.20 -9.14 0.30
N HIS A 86 -10.29 -9.73 -0.45
CA HIS A 86 -10.52 -10.25 -1.80
C HIS A 86 -10.93 -9.19 -2.83
N ARG A 87 -10.85 -7.89 -2.48
CA ARG A 87 -10.95 -6.84 -3.47
C ARG A 87 -9.64 -6.79 -4.24
N ARG A 88 -9.64 -7.30 -5.44
CA ARG A 88 -8.41 -7.38 -6.24
C ARG A 88 -7.94 -5.98 -6.58
N HIS A 89 -6.67 -5.76 -6.45
CA HIS A 89 -6.06 -4.47 -6.77
C HIS A 89 -4.62 -4.67 -7.20
N ARG A 90 -4.07 -3.65 -7.86
CA ARG A 90 -2.66 -3.67 -8.26
C ARG A 90 -2.11 -2.25 -8.23
N VAL A 91 -0.80 -2.13 -8.03
CA VAL A 91 -0.11 -0.85 -8.05
C VAL A 91 0.38 -0.63 -9.48
N GLU A 92 -0.12 0.41 -10.12
CA GLU A 92 0.27 0.73 -11.49
C GLU A 92 1.56 1.54 -11.53
N ALA A 93 1.74 2.44 -10.56
CA ALA A 93 2.93 3.30 -10.52
C ALA A 93 3.15 3.85 -9.13
N THR A 94 4.42 4.08 -8.78
CA THR A 94 4.82 4.80 -7.58
C THR A 94 5.91 5.79 -7.92
N CYS A 95 6.01 6.86 -7.14
CA CYS A 95 7.04 7.87 -7.29
C CYS A 95 8.34 7.39 -6.64
N ALA A 96 9.47 7.63 -7.31
CA ALA A 96 10.79 7.25 -6.77
C ALA A 96 11.47 8.42 -6.05
N ASP A 97 11.17 9.65 -6.42
CA ASP A 97 11.82 10.85 -5.87
C ASP A 97 10.78 11.97 -5.73
N PRO A 98 10.29 12.20 -4.50
CA PRO A 98 10.64 11.51 -3.26
C PRO A 98 10.12 10.09 -3.23
N PRO A 99 10.67 9.24 -2.35
CA PRO A 99 10.13 7.89 -2.19
C PRO A 99 8.66 7.94 -1.79
N THR A 100 7.92 6.95 -2.26
CA THR A 100 6.50 6.84 -1.91
C THR A 100 6.36 6.10 -0.59
N LEU A 101 5.78 6.77 0.39
CA LEU A 101 5.66 6.25 1.74
C LEU A 101 4.20 5.96 2.06
N TRP A 102 3.92 4.72 2.44
CA TRP A 102 2.59 4.24 2.74
C TRP A 102 2.50 3.77 4.19
N LEU A 103 1.35 3.96 4.80
CA LEU A 103 0.99 3.33 6.06
C LEU A 103 -0.19 2.43 5.78
N ALA A 104 -0.06 1.15 6.09
CA ALA A 104 -1.11 0.16 5.81
C ALA A 104 -1.51 -0.56 7.09
N LEU A 105 -2.82 -0.68 7.29
CA LEU A 105 -3.40 -1.42 8.40
C LEU A 105 -4.17 -2.61 7.83
N PHE A 106 -3.95 -3.78 8.43
CA PHE A 106 -4.60 -5.03 8.02
C PHE A 106 -5.32 -5.66 9.19
N TRP A 107 -6.51 -6.17 8.96
CA TRP A 107 -7.27 -6.90 9.97
C TRP A 107 -8.07 -8.03 9.32
N PRO A 108 -8.41 -9.09 10.11
CA PRO A 108 -9.10 -10.25 9.55
C PRO A 108 -10.43 -9.90 8.91
N ALA A 109 -10.72 -10.61 7.85
CA ALA A 109 -11.92 -10.36 7.13
C ALA A 109 -13.14 -10.76 7.88
N ASP A 110 -13.22 -11.66 8.72
CA ASP A 110 -14.19 -12.00 9.44
C ASP A 110 -14.39 -12.52 10.32
N ALA A 111 -14.61 -12.02 10.84
CA ALA A 111 -14.79 -12.44 11.65
C ALA A 111 -15.94 -12.85 12.27
N SER A 112 -16.74 -12.96 12.15
CA SER A 112 -17.76 -13.43 12.94
C SER A 112 -18.42 -14.48 12.72
#